data_08ae883d30a2f8bb6cde2e788f2e3e91
#
_entry.id   08ae883d30a2f8bb6cde2e788f2e3e91
#
_cell.length_a   1.000
_cell.length_b   1.000
_cell.length_c   1.000
_cell.angle_alpha   90.00
_cell.angle_beta   90.00
_cell.angle_gamma   90.00
#
_symmetry.space_group_name_H-M   'P 1'
#
loop_
_entity.id
_entity.type
_entity.pdbx_description
1 polymer ?
#
loop_
_entity_poly.entity_id
_entity_poly.type
_entity_poly.pdbx_seq_one_letter_code
_entity_poly.pdbx_strand_id
1 'polypeptide(L)'
;MWSNAESSFVQCAPSDGYIFDVLVKNSGGYKTFTDMQLIPVRESDYEPSIYDPETGLVQGQDYVTPNSLTLFQTESGDYMFPEDVHIYFRENQDNDDDVKSLTFRFYGPDYTPISPSSFNQTDWANLIHGFNMEKTDEYVKYDVVYPMPLVEMKSKYTNKDGNRINVNFLYDRI
;
A
#
# COMPACT_ATOMS: atom_id res chain seq x y z
N MET A 1 -3.41 -19.41 -5.75
CA MET A 1 -2.64 -19.69 -6.99
C MET A 1 -1.86 -18.43 -7.31
N TRP A 2 -0.54 -18.49 -7.30
CA TRP A 2 0.31 -17.33 -7.62
C TRP A 2 0.65 -17.42 -9.10
N SER A 3 0.28 -16.42 -9.88
CA SER A 3 0.87 -16.20 -11.20
C SER A 3 1.95 -15.14 -11.05
N ASN A 4 3.14 -15.40 -11.52
CA ASN A 4 4.16 -14.37 -11.61
C ASN A 4 3.79 -13.35 -12.70
N ALA A 5 4.30 -12.14 -12.59
CA ALA A 5 3.98 -11.02 -13.49
C ALA A 5 4.32 -11.26 -14.99
N GLU A 6 4.96 -12.37 -15.32
CA GLU A 6 5.30 -12.77 -16.69
C GLU A 6 4.18 -13.49 -17.43
N SER A 7 3.03 -13.78 -16.77
CA SER A 7 1.88 -14.39 -17.41
C SER A 7 1.07 -13.38 -18.23
N SER A 8 1.68 -12.81 -19.26
CA SER A 8 1.03 -11.89 -20.19
C SER A 8 -0.19 -12.46 -20.92
N PHE A 9 -0.42 -13.78 -20.77
CA PHE A 9 -1.55 -14.50 -21.37
C PHE A 9 -2.73 -14.70 -20.43
N VAL A 10 -2.61 -14.35 -19.15
CA VAL A 10 -3.70 -14.47 -18.20
C VAL A 10 -4.70 -13.36 -18.44
N GLN A 11 -5.93 -13.74 -18.79
CA GLN A 11 -7.03 -12.80 -18.88
C GLN A 11 -7.42 -12.32 -17.48
N CYS A 12 -7.32 -11.02 -17.26
CA CYS A 12 -7.74 -10.38 -16.03
C CYS A 12 -8.87 -9.39 -16.31
N ALA A 13 -9.47 -8.85 -15.27
CA ALA A 13 -10.44 -7.77 -15.43
C ALA A 13 -9.94 -6.70 -16.44
N PRO A 14 -10.81 -6.18 -17.34
CA PRO A 14 -12.27 -6.32 -17.37
C PRO A 14 -12.82 -7.58 -18.08
N SER A 15 -12.02 -8.61 -18.30
CA SER A 15 -12.47 -9.89 -18.86
C SER A 15 -13.30 -10.68 -17.83
N ASP A 16 -14.20 -11.52 -18.32
CA ASP A 16 -14.99 -12.46 -17.48
C ASP A 16 -14.12 -13.51 -16.77
N GLY A 17 -12.82 -13.55 -17.06
CA GLY A 17 -11.87 -14.48 -16.43
C GLY A 17 -12.02 -15.89 -16.96
N TYR A 18 -11.93 -16.88 -16.06
CA TYR A 18 -11.95 -18.30 -16.40
C TYR A 18 -13.09 -19.00 -15.68
N ILE A 19 -13.81 -19.84 -16.41
CA ILE A 19 -14.82 -20.73 -15.86
C ILE A 19 -14.28 -22.16 -15.95
N PHE A 20 -14.36 -22.92 -14.86
CA PHE A 20 -13.85 -24.27 -14.78
C PHE A 20 -14.64 -25.14 -13.79
N ASP A 21 -14.55 -26.43 -13.98
CA ASP A 21 -15.10 -27.40 -13.04
C ASP A 21 -13.99 -27.97 -12.16
N VAL A 22 -14.29 -28.16 -10.89
CA VAL A 22 -13.36 -28.79 -9.94
C VAL A 22 -13.91 -30.13 -9.52
N LEU A 23 -13.18 -31.20 -9.86
CA LEU A 23 -13.45 -32.54 -9.38
C LEU A 23 -12.61 -32.85 -8.14
N VAL A 24 -13.24 -33.03 -7.01
CA VAL A 24 -12.61 -33.51 -5.78
C VAL A 24 -12.90 -34.98 -5.61
N LYS A 25 -11.85 -35.80 -5.51
CA LYS A 25 -11.94 -37.27 -5.34
C LYS A 25 -11.14 -37.69 -4.11
N ASN A 26 -11.75 -38.54 -3.29
CA ASN A 26 -11.09 -39.21 -2.16
C ASN A 26 -11.55 -40.67 -2.06
N SER A 27 -11.13 -41.37 -1.00
CA SER A 27 -11.51 -42.76 -0.75
C SER A 27 -13.02 -42.99 -0.51
N GLY A 28 -13.75 -41.93 -0.16
CA GLY A 28 -15.21 -41.97 0.08
C GLY A 28 -16.04 -41.63 -1.16
N GLY A 29 -15.42 -41.31 -2.29
CA GLY A 29 -16.11 -40.96 -3.52
C GLY A 29 -15.57 -39.73 -4.23
N TYR A 30 -16.42 -39.09 -5.02
CA TYR A 30 -16.08 -37.85 -5.72
C TYR A 30 -17.23 -36.83 -5.67
N LYS A 31 -16.89 -35.55 -5.79
CA LYS A 31 -17.83 -34.45 -5.94
C LYS A 31 -17.29 -33.48 -6.99
N THR A 32 -18.16 -33.08 -7.90
CA THR A 32 -17.86 -32.05 -8.89
C THR A 32 -18.52 -30.73 -8.46
N PHE A 33 -17.76 -29.65 -8.51
CA PHE A 33 -18.23 -28.28 -8.39
C PHE A 33 -18.15 -27.68 -9.79
N THR A 34 -19.29 -27.32 -10.35
CA THR A 34 -19.37 -26.78 -11.72
C THR A 34 -19.43 -25.26 -11.69
N ASP A 35 -19.07 -24.65 -12.81
CA ASP A 35 -19.19 -23.20 -13.06
C ASP A 35 -18.46 -22.34 -12.03
N MET A 36 -17.34 -22.81 -11.53
CA MET A 36 -16.48 -21.99 -10.67
C MET A 36 -15.80 -20.94 -11.52
N GLN A 37 -15.92 -19.67 -11.11
CA GLN A 37 -15.34 -18.55 -11.81
C GLN A 37 -14.08 -18.07 -11.08
N LEU A 38 -13.02 -17.84 -11.85
CA LEU A 38 -11.81 -17.16 -11.40
C LEU A 38 -11.62 -15.91 -12.24
N ILE A 39 -11.72 -14.75 -11.61
CA ILE A 39 -11.44 -13.46 -12.23
C ILE A 39 -10.12 -12.94 -11.65
N PRO A 40 -9.00 -13.09 -12.36
CA PRO A 40 -7.75 -12.49 -11.92
C PRO A 40 -7.87 -10.97 -11.95
N VAL A 41 -7.44 -10.32 -10.91
CA VAL A 41 -7.29 -8.86 -10.84
C VAL A 41 -5.80 -8.52 -10.87
N ARG A 42 -5.48 -7.32 -11.34
CA ARG A 42 -4.10 -6.85 -11.26
C ARG A 42 -3.74 -6.60 -9.80
N GLU A 43 -2.57 -7.06 -9.42
CA GLU A 43 -1.99 -6.71 -8.14
C GLU A 43 -1.72 -5.20 -8.14
N SER A 44 -2.08 -4.55 -7.05
CA SER A 44 -1.79 -3.14 -6.82
C SER A 44 -0.72 -3.04 -5.74
N ASP A 45 0.28 -2.20 -5.96
CA ASP A 45 1.38 -2.01 -5.02
C ASP A 45 0.91 -1.35 -3.71
N TYR A 46 -0.27 -0.72 -3.73
CA TYR A 46 -0.84 -0.02 -2.57
C TYR A 46 -2.37 0.06 -2.66
N GLU A 47 -3.02 0.28 -1.50
CA GLU A 47 -4.44 0.54 -1.40
C GLU A 47 -4.72 1.82 -0.58
N PRO A 48 -5.75 2.61 -0.98
CA PRO A 48 -6.61 2.43 -2.15
C PRO A 48 -5.83 2.66 -3.45
N SER A 49 -6.04 1.76 -4.42
CA SER A 49 -5.46 1.87 -5.74
C SER A 49 -6.18 2.95 -6.55
N ILE A 50 -5.45 3.65 -7.40
CA ILE A 50 -6.05 4.54 -8.42
C ILE A 50 -6.71 3.77 -9.56
N TYR A 51 -6.47 2.47 -9.63
CA TYR A 51 -7.06 1.60 -10.65
C TYR A 51 -8.29 0.88 -10.08
N ASP A 52 -9.35 0.90 -10.85
CA ASP A 52 -10.52 0.06 -10.59
C ASP A 52 -10.11 -1.42 -10.71
N PRO A 53 -10.36 -2.24 -9.68
CA PRO A 53 -9.95 -3.64 -9.70
C PRO A 53 -10.70 -4.49 -10.73
N GLU A 54 -11.92 -4.08 -11.13
CA GLU A 54 -12.73 -4.82 -12.10
C GLU A 54 -12.42 -4.41 -13.53
N THR A 55 -12.25 -3.12 -13.78
CA THR A 55 -12.05 -2.60 -15.14
C THR A 55 -10.58 -2.38 -15.48
N GLY A 56 -9.70 -2.26 -14.49
CA GLY A 56 -8.30 -1.92 -14.67
C GLY A 56 -8.06 -0.49 -15.18
N LEU A 57 -9.09 0.33 -15.20
CA LEU A 57 -9.02 1.73 -15.64
C LEU A 57 -8.65 2.63 -14.47
N VAL A 58 -7.97 3.73 -14.75
CA VAL A 58 -7.69 4.76 -13.75
C VAL A 58 -8.99 5.36 -13.27
N GLN A 59 -9.23 5.27 -11.97
CA GLN A 59 -10.36 5.89 -11.28
C GLN A 59 -9.88 7.03 -10.40
N GLY A 60 -10.43 8.22 -10.60
CA GLY A 60 -10.26 9.32 -9.67
C GLY A 60 -8.90 10.01 -9.72
N GLN A 61 -8.38 10.29 -8.55
CA GLN A 61 -7.20 11.11 -8.32
C GLN A 61 -5.96 10.24 -8.13
N ASP A 62 -4.80 10.78 -8.49
CA ASP A 62 -3.51 10.11 -8.36
C ASP A 62 -2.93 10.16 -6.92
N TYR A 63 -3.77 10.45 -5.94
CA TYR A 63 -3.41 10.49 -4.53
C TYR A 63 -4.48 9.83 -3.66
N VAL A 64 -4.08 9.47 -2.44
CA VAL A 64 -4.98 9.05 -1.37
C VAL A 64 -4.90 10.04 -0.21
N THR A 65 -5.91 10.05 0.64
CA THR A 65 -5.93 10.86 1.86
C THR A 65 -5.66 9.99 3.09
N PRO A 66 -5.12 10.54 4.18
CA PRO A 66 -4.98 9.77 5.42
C PRO A 66 -6.35 9.38 6.00
N ASN A 67 -6.42 8.24 6.68
CA ASN A 67 -7.64 7.79 7.33
C ASN A 67 -8.09 8.72 8.47
N SER A 68 -7.16 9.42 9.08
CA SER A 68 -7.43 10.39 10.14
C SER A 68 -6.33 11.44 10.22
N LEU A 69 -6.72 12.63 10.58
CA LEU A 69 -5.83 13.74 10.89
C LEU A 69 -6.35 14.37 12.19
N THR A 70 -5.51 14.48 13.20
CA THR A 70 -5.93 14.97 14.51
C THR A 70 -5.09 16.17 14.93
N LEU A 71 -5.75 17.28 15.21
CA LEU A 71 -5.16 18.53 15.73
C LEU A 71 -4.09 19.16 14.83
N PHE A 72 -4.07 18.82 13.55
CA PHE A 72 -3.19 19.44 12.58
C PHE A 72 -3.72 20.82 12.21
N GLN A 73 -2.84 21.80 12.17
CA GLN A 73 -3.19 23.19 11.83
C GLN A 73 -2.20 23.74 10.80
N THR A 74 -2.71 24.62 9.96
CA THR A 74 -1.88 25.45 9.08
C THR A 74 -1.10 26.47 9.89
N GLU A 75 -0.15 27.16 9.26
CA GLU A 75 0.57 28.28 9.88
C GLU A 75 -0.37 29.42 10.33
N SER A 76 -1.49 29.61 9.63
CA SER A 76 -2.54 30.58 10.00
C SER A 76 -3.38 30.12 11.21
N GLY A 77 -3.24 28.88 11.66
CA GLY A 77 -3.95 28.32 12.80
C GLY A 77 -5.27 27.63 12.44
N ASP A 78 -5.60 27.54 11.16
CA ASP A 78 -6.78 26.82 10.69
C ASP A 78 -6.58 25.30 10.82
N TYR A 79 -7.61 24.58 11.26
CA TYR A 79 -7.55 23.13 11.33
C TYR A 79 -7.54 22.51 9.92
N MET A 80 -6.65 21.54 9.74
CA MET A 80 -6.60 20.72 8.54
C MET A 80 -7.44 19.45 8.73
N PHE A 81 -8.06 19.01 7.66
CA PHE A 81 -8.82 17.78 7.57
C PHE A 81 -8.08 16.75 6.70
N PRO A 82 -8.46 15.46 6.76
CA PRO A 82 -7.83 14.44 5.92
C PRO A 82 -7.81 14.79 4.43
N GLU A 83 -8.81 15.47 3.94
CA GLU A 83 -8.96 15.89 2.54
C GLU A 83 -7.93 16.93 2.11
N ASP A 84 -7.34 17.65 3.07
CA ASP A 84 -6.30 18.66 2.81
C ASP A 84 -4.90 18.03 2.65
N VAL A 85 -4.77 16.74 2.95
CA VAL A 85 -3.48 16.03 2.88
C VAL A 85 -3.52 14.99 1.78
N HIS A 86 -2.63 15.15 0.81
CA HIS A 86 -2.51 14.26 -0.34
C HIS A 86 -1.29 13.37 -0.21
N ILE A 87 -1.48 12.07 -0.33
CA ILE A 87 -0.42 11.05 -0.28
C ILE A 87 -0.26 10.48 -1.69
N TYR A 88 0.91 10.74 -2.27
CA TYR A 88 1.27 10.24 -3.59
C TYR A 88 2.21 9.05 -3.46
N PHE A 89 1.95 7.99 -4.22
CA PHE A 89 2.86 6.87 -4.38
C PHE A 89 3.60 7.02 -5.72
N ARG A 90 4.91 6.88 -5.68
CA ARG A 90 5.73 6.97 -6.88
C ARG A 90 6.76 5.87 -6.89
N GLU A 91 6.80 5.13 -7.97
CA GLU A 91 7.86 4.18 -8.22
C GLU A 91 9.12 4.92 -8.65
N ASN A 92 10.23 4.63 -7.99
CA ASN A 92 11.54 5.12 -8.41
C ASN A 92 12.20 4.08 -9.30
N GLN A 93 12.21 4.33 -10.60
CA GLN A 93 12.75 3.40 -11.61
C GLN A 93 14.29 3.46 -11.74
N ASP A 94 14.94 4.41 -11.06
CA ASP A 94 16.40 4.61 -11.19
C ASP A 94 17.23 3.65 -10.32
N ASN A 95 16.61 2.80 -9.54
CA ASN A 95 17.33 1.86 -8.67
C ASN A 95 17.44 0.47 -9.34
N ASP A 96 18.61 0.17 -9.83
CA ASP A 96 19.05 -1.17 -10.30
C ASP A 96 19.43 -2.09 -9.11
N ASP A 97 19.04 -1.71 -7.90
CA ASP A 97 19.39 -2.45 -6.69
C ASP A 97 18.41 -3.61 -6.45
N ASP A 98 18.97 -4.78 -6.14
CA ASP A 98 18.20 -5.96 -5.70
C ASP A 98 17.41 -5.72 -4.40
N VAL A 99 17.72 -4.63 -3.69
CA VAL A 99 17.08 -4.26 -2.42
C VAL A 99 15.94 -3.26 -2.69
N LYS A 100 14.73 -3.68 -2.36
CA LYS A 100 13.57 -2.79 -2.45
C LYS A 100 13.52 -1.86 -1.24
N SER A 101 13.14 -0.61 -1.48
CA SER A 101 13.08 0.40 -0.43
C SER A 101 11.80 1.21 -0.48
N LEU A 102 11.38 1.71 0.70
CA LEU A 102 10.28 2.65 0.86
C LEU A 102 10.83 3.95 1.44
N THR A 103 10.55 5.07 0.76
CA THR A 103 11.02 6.39 1.17
C THR A 103 9.84 7.31 1.41
N PHE A 104 9.80 7.93 2.59
CA PHE A 104 8.82 8.95 2.96
C PHE A 104 9.44 10.34 2.77
N ARG A 105 8.73 11.21 2.05
CA ARG A 105 9.05 12.63 1.87
C ARG A 105 7.83 13.46 2.19
N PHE A 106 8.03 14.62 2.77
CA PHE A 106 6.96 15.51 3.20
C PHE A 106 7.13 16.88 2.55
N TYR A 107 6.02 17.47 2.16
CA TYR A 107 6.01 18.76 1.47
C TYR A 107 4.87 19.64 1.99
N GLY A 108 5.13 20.92 2.05
CA GLY A 108 4.11 21.95 2.24
C GLY A 108 3.28 22.20 0.99
N PRO A 109 2.27 23.09 1.07
CA PRO A 109 1.36 23.35 -0.05
C PRO A 109 2.03 23.98 -1.27
N ASP A 110 3.19 24.59 -1.08
CA ASP A 110 4.04 25.19 -2.10
C ASP A 110 5.18 24.25 -2.57
N TYR A 111 5.08 22.96 -2.23
CA TYR A 111 6.10 21.95 -2.45
C TYR A 111 7.44 22.21 -1.73
N THR A 112 7.45 23.06 -0.72
CA THR A 112 8.61 23.23 0.16
C THR A 112 8.81 21.95 0.98
N PRO A 113 10.02 21.38 1.01
CA PRO A 113 10.28 20.19 1.81
C PRO A 113 10.08 20.46 3.30
N ILE A 114 9.41 19.53 3.98
CA ILE A 114 9.24 19.52 5.44
C ILE A 114 10.16 18.44 5.99
N SER A 115 11.02 18.83 6.93
CA SER A 115 11.92 17.88 7.58
C SER A 115 11.12 16.82 8.35
N PRO A 116 11.46 15.53 8.20
CA PRO A 116 10.89 14.46 9.02
C PRO A 116 11.04 14.71 10.53
N SER A 117 12.01 15.51 10.94
CA SER A 117 12.23 15.89 12.34
C SER A 117 11.10 16.73 12.92
N SER A 118 10.26 17.35 12.08
CA SER A 118 9.05 18.05 12.52
C SER A 118 8.02 17.08 13.13
N PHE A 119 8.07 15.81 12.79
CA PHE A 119 7.23 14.76 13.39
C PHE A 119 7.97 14.13 14.59
N ASN A 120 8.22 14.94 15.59
CA ASN A 120 9.15 14.69 16.71
C ASN A 120 8.70 13.58 17.68
N GLN A 121 7.44 13.16 17.63
CA GLN A 121 6.88 12.05 18.43
C GLN A 121 6.74 10.75 17.62
N THR A 122 7.15 10.76 16.36
CA THR A 122 7.08 9.57 15.52
C THR A 122 8.17 8.57 15.90
N ASP A 123 7.79 7.33 16.20
CA ASP A 123 8.74 6.24 16.39
C ASP A 123 9.26 5.76 15.03
N TRP A 124 10.21 6.50 14.48
CA TRP A 124 10.77 6.24 13.17
C TRP A 124 11.39 4.85 13.04
N ALA A 125 12.02 4.35 14.11
CA ALA A 125 12.66 3.04 14.08
C ALA A 125 11.66 1.89 13.96
N ASN A 126 10.42 2.10 14.36
CA ASN A 126 9.35 1.11 14.33
C ASN A 126 8.13 1.55 13.51
N LEU A 127 8.29 2.49 12.59
CA LEU A 127 7.20 3.04 11.80
C LEU A 127 6.57 1.97 10.91
N ILE A 128 7.41 1.18 10.24
CA ILE A 128 7.02 0.08 9.36
C ILE A 128 7.87 -1.16 9.63
N HIS A 129 7.46 -2.29 9.06
CA HIS A 129 8.29 -3.50 9.05
C HIS A 129 9.38 -3.37 7.98
N GLY A 130 10.46 -2.68 8.34
CA GLY A 130 11.62 -2.43 7.50
C GLY A 130 12.92 -2.50 8.30
N PHE A 131 14.04 -2.38 7.62
CA PHE A 131 15.38 -2.41 8.21
C PHE A 131 16.27 -1.34 7.56
N ASN A 132 17.49 -1.15 8.07
CA ASN A 132 18.44 -0.17 7.59
C ASN A 132 17.85 1.24 7.44
N MET A 133 17.09 1.70 8.47
CA MET A 133 16.48 3.02 8.44
C MET A 133 17.55 4.11 8.28
N GLU A 134 17.37 4.93 7.27
CA GLU A 134 18.12 6.16 7.04
C GLU A 134 17.18 7.35 7.21
N LYS A 135 17.51 8.29 8.09
CA LYS A 135 16.75 9.52 8.31
C LYS A 135 17.64 10.73 8.05
N THR A 136 17.18 11.60 7.19
CA THR A 136 17.80 12.90 6.84
C THR A 136 16.81 14.03 7.12
N ASP A 137 17.19 15.26 6.79
CA ASP A 137 16.29 16.41 6.85
C ASP A 137 15.27 16.44 5.70
N GLU A 138 15.42 15.58 4.68
CA GLU A 138 14.56 15.58 3.51
C GLU A 138 13.67 14.33 3.41
N TYR A 139 14.11 13.20 3.99
CA TYR A 139 13.41 11.93 3.85
C TYR A 139 13.72 10.96 4.99
N VAL A 140 12.88 9.93 5.08
CA VAL A 140 13.17 8.71 5.82
C VAL A 140 13.00 7.52 4.89
N LYS A 141 14.04 6.70 4.77
CA LYS A 141 14.11 5.52 3.90
C LYS A 141 14.25 4.26 4.75
N TYR A 142 13.61 3.19 4.30
CA TYR A 142 13.73 1.84 4.86
C TYR A 142 13.97 0.86 3.73
N ASP A 143 14.83 -0.12 3.96
CA ASP A 143 14.85 -1.30 3.14
C ASP A 143 13.67 -2.20 3.53
N VAL A 144 12.97 -2.75 2.56
CA VAL A 144 11.77 -3.56 2.77
C VAL A 144 11.86 -4.87 1.98
N VAL A 145 11.21 -5.90 2.49
CA VAL A 145 11.01 -7.14 1.73
C VAL A 145 9.85 -6.92 0.76
N TYR A 146 10.11 -7.10 -0.52
CA TYR A 146 9.10 -6.98 -1.55
C TYR A 146 9.04 -8.26 -2.42
N PRO A 147 7.87 -8.74 -2.79
CA PRO A 147 6.57 -8.24 -2.34
C PRO A 147 6.42 -8.39 -0.82
N MET A 148 5.83 -7.38 -0.19
CA MET A 148 5.48 -7.50 1.22
C MET A 148 4.63 -8.75 1.41
N PRO A 149 4.90 -9.57 2.45
CA PRO A 149 4.16 -10.81 2.61
C PRO A 149 2.66 -10.49 2.71
N LEU A 150 1.91 -10.94 1.73
CA LEU A 150 0.44 -10.82 1.65
C LEU A 150 -0.25 -11.80 2.61
N VAL A 151 0.44 -12.23 3.65
CA VAL A 151 -0.13 -13.09 4.67
C VAL A 151 -0.87 -12.18 5.63
N GLU A 152 -2.18 -12.37 5.76
CA GLU A 152 -3.00 -11.75 6.80
C GLU A 152 -2.42 -12.11 8.17
N MET A 153 -1.51 -11.30 8.66
CA MET A 153 -0.82 -11.52 9.92
C MET A 153 -0.91 -10.30 10.82
N LYS A 154 -1.55 -10.49 11.96
CA LYS A 154 -1.64 -9.46 12.99
C LYS A 154 -0.27 -9.20 13.59
N SER A 155 0.18 -7.98 13.52
CA SER A 155 1.45 -7.52 14.10
C SER A 155 1.30 -6.10 14.64
N LYS A 156 2.34 -5.58 15.26
CA LYS A 156 2.37 -4.17 15.69
C LYS A 156 2.33 -3.16 14.53
N TYR A 157 2.59 -3.62 13.32
CA TYR A 157 2.63 -2.80 12.11
C TYR A 157 1.33 -2.86 11.30
N THR A 158 0.39 -3.72 11.68
CA THR A 158 -0.83 -3.95 10.90
C THR A 158 -2.07 -3.47 11.66
N ASN A 159 -3.16 -3.34 10.93
CA ASN A 159 -4.49 -3.18 11.54
C ASN A 159 -4.89 -4.46 12.30
N LYS A 160 -6.05 -4.42 12.97
CA LYS A 160 -6.56 -5.55 13.78
C LYS A 160 -6.81 -6.83 12.96
N ASP A 161 -7.06 -6.68 11.67
CA ASP A 161 -7.35 -7.80 10.78
C ASP A 161 -6.07 -8.38 10.14
N GLY A 162 -4.97 -7.65 10.20
CA GLY A 162 -3.67 -8.09 9.69
C GLY A 162 -3.50 -7.92 8.17
N ASN A 163 -4.43 -7.24 7.51
CA ASN A 163 -4.46 -7.09 6.06
C ASN A 163 -4.04 -5.70 5.55
N ARG A 164 -3.68 -4.78 6.44
CA ARG A 164 -3.21 -3.43 6.10
C ARG A 164 -2.10 -3.00 7.02
N ILE A 165 -1.10 -2.32 6.50
CA ILE A 165 -0.05 -1.68 7.28
C ILE A 165 -0.55 -0.33 7.77
N ASN A 166 -0.40 -0.07 9.07
CA ASN A 166 -0.69 1.23 9.66
C ASN A 166 0.60 2.05 9.74
N VAL A 167 0.58 3.23 9.16
CA VAL A 167 1.67 4.21 9.26
C VAL A 167 1.12 5.45 9.96
N ASN A 168 1.78 5.85 11.06
CA ASN A 168 1.33 6.98 11.87
C ASN A 168 2.48 7.96 12.07
N PHE A 169 2.29 9.20 11.61
CA PHE A 169 3.20 10.30 11.87
C PHE A 169 2.67 11.12 13.03
N LEU A 170 3.50 11.29 14.06
CA LEU A 170 3.13 11.96 15.29
C LEU A 170 4.04 13.18 15.55
N TYR A 171 3.45 14.25 16.02
CA TYR A 171 4.18 15.43 16.43
C TYR A 171 3.64 15.96 17.75
N ASP A 172 4.49 16.64 18.51
CA ASP A 172 4.07 17.38 19.68
C ASP A 172 4.24 18.87 19.37
N ARG A 173 3.23 19.64 19.72
CA ARG A 173 3.23 21.07 19.52
C ARG A 173 4.14 21.70 20.60
N ILE A 174 5.24 22.28 20.17
CA ILE A 174 6.12 23.07 21.03
C ILE A 174 5.49 24.44 21.26
#